data_0d27d67a3e208c6f70a86f6165783523
#
_entry.id   0d27d67a3e208c6f70a86f6165783523
#
_cell.length_a   1.000
_cell.length_b   1.000
_cell.length_c   1.000
_cell.angle_alpha   90.00
_cell.angle_beta   90.00
_cell.angle_gamma   90.00
#
_symmetry.space_group_name_H-M   'P 1'
#
loop_
_entity.id
_entity.type
_entity.pdbx_description
1 polymer ?
#
loop_
_entity_poly.entity_id
_entity_poly.type
_entity_poly.pdbx_seq_one_letter_code
_entity_poly.pdbx_strand_id
1 'polypeptide(L)'
;LGESEDFPFRFSPSPLCIAYSGGLKKLQELAALLRELAKESGYFDFYQTQAAFYTPYIQQARETVCAHPFISMLEAEFGTQQHAYYYVISALMKGNFGLHFPCGERSESELFSVFSTDSLSLSPAILLHEYMHAFINPLTEKYRSLVCAFQSAYQWLSKYKLPDYQSGYGD
;
A
#
# COMPACT_ATOMS: atom_id res chain seq x y z
N LEU A 1 7.35 8.64 -12.86
CA LEU A 1 6.40 8.23 -13.89
C LEU A 1 7.22 7.96 -15.14
N GLY A 2 7.50 6.68 -15.42
CA GLY A 2 8.30 6.29 -16.57
C GLY A 2 7.59 6.61 -17.88
N GLU A 3 8.34 7.18 -18.80
CA GLU A 3 7.96 7.59 -20.16
C GLU A 3 7.85 6.39 -21.11
N SER A 4 7.12 5.36 -20.77
CA SER A 4 6.75 4.37 -21.77
C SER A 4 5.34 4.69 -22.23
N GLU A 5 5.24 5.29 -23.42
CA GLU A 5 3.96 5.64 -24.07
C GLU A 5 3.07 4.42 -24.32
N ASP A 6 3.63 3.22 -24.33
CA ASP A 6 2.95 2.01 -24.76
C ASP A 6 2.33 1.18 -23.65
N PHE A 7 2.65 1.42 -22.37
CA PHE A 7 2.05 0.68 -21.26
C PHE A 7 1.47 1.61 -20.20
N PRO A 8 0.16 1.53 -19.94
CA PRO A 8 -0.51 2.42 -18.97
C PRO A 8 -0.14 2.15 -17.53
N PHE A 9 0.55 1.03 -17.24
CA PHE A 9 0.92 0.65 -15.88
C PHE A 9 2.41 0.37 -15.79
N ARG A 10 3.03 0.85 -14.71
CA ARG A 10 4.40 0.49 -14.33
C ARG A 10 4.51 -0.96 -13.89
N PHE A 11 3.44 -1.49 -13.32
CA PHE A 11 3.34 -2.84 -12.80
C PHE A 11 2.16 -3.58 -13.43
N SER A 12 2.25 -4.89 -13.54
CA SER A 12 1.13 -5.71 -13.99
C SER A 12 0.03 -5.69 -12.92
N PRO A 13 -1.21 -5.31 -13.28
CA PRO A 13 -2.31 -5.34 -12.33
C PRO A 13 -2.59 -6.77 -11.86
N SER A 14 -2.96 -6.94 -10.59
CA SER A 14 -3.35 -8.25 -10.07
C SER A 14 -4.64 -8.76 -10.73
N PRO A 15 -4.85 -10.08 -10.80
CA PRO A 15 -6.10 -10.65 -11.31
C PRO A 15 -7.35 -10.09 -10.61
N LEU A 16 -7.26 -9.84 -9.31
CA LEU A 16 -8.33 -9.26 -8.51
C LEU A 16 -8.62 -7.81 -8.95
N CYS A 17 -7.60 -7.00 -9.13
CA CYS A 17 -7.72 -5.62 -9.61
C CYS A 17 -8.37 -5.59 -11.00
N ILE A 18 -7.97 -6.49 -11.91
CA ILE A 18 -8.57 -6.62 -13.24
C ILE A 18 -10.04 -7.01 -13.14
N ALA A 19 -10.40 -7.95 -12.27
CA ALA A 19 -11.78 -8.39 -12.10
C ALA A 19 -12.67 -7.26 -11.56
N TYR A 20 -12.25 -6.57 -10.52
CA TYR A 20 -13.02 -5.46 -9.93
C TYR A 20 -13.15 -4.25 -10.86
N SER A 21 -12.19 -3.99 -11.71
CA SER A 21 -12.28 -2.92 -12.72
C SER A 21 -13.16 -3.25 -13.92
N GLY A 22 -13.66 -4.49 -14.00
CA GLY A 22 -14.45 -4.97 -15.12
C GLY A 22 -13.63 -5.34 -16.35
N GLY A 23 -12.35 -5.69 -16.15
CA GLY A 23 -11.43 -6.19 -17.15
C GLY A 23 -10.24 -5.28 -17.45
N LEU A 24 -9.18 -5.87 -17.98
CA LEU A 24 -7.91 -5.17 -18.25
C LEU A 24 -8.12 -3.96 -19.19
N LYS A 25 -8.97 -4.10 -20.21
CA LYS A 25 -9.23 -3.00 -21.16
C LYS A 25 -9.79 -1.77 -20.47
N LYS A 26 -10.77 -1.92 -19.59
CA LYS A 26 -11.35 -0.80 -18.84
C LYS A 26 -10.33 -0.14 -17.91
N LEU A 27 -9.48 -0.94 -17.29
CA LEU A 27 -8.41 -0.44 -16.44
C LEU A 27 -7.39 0.38 -17.25
N GLN A 28 -7.04 -0.07 -18.47
CA GLN A 28 -6.18 0.65 -19.37
C GLN A 28 -6.82 1.97 -19.86
N GLU A 29 -8.10 1.94 -20.22
CA GLU A 29 -8.87 3.13 -20.59
C GLU A 29 -8.89 4.16 -19.44
N LEU A 30 -9.14 3.72 -18.21
CA LEU A 30 -9.09 4.58 -17.03
C LEU A 30 -7.70 5.21 -16.84
N ALA A 31 -6.65 4.42 -16.97
CA ALA A 31 -5.29 4.93 -16.83
C ALA A 31 -4.93 5.97 -17.92
N ALA A 32 -5.40 5.77 -19.14
CA ALA A 32 -5.24 6.74 -20.22
C ALA A 32 -5.97 8.05 -19.91
N LEU A 33 -7.24 7.98 -19.49
CA LEU A 33 -8.03 9.16 -19.12
C LEU A 33 -7.42 9.93 -17.94
N LEU A 34 -6.89 9.23 -16.95
CA LEU A 34 -6.20 9.88 -15.81
C LEU A 34 -4.93 10.62 -16.24
N ARG A 35 -4.18 10.08 -17.21
CA ARG A 35 -3.02 10.78 -17.77
C ARG A 35 -3.41 12.02 -18.56
N GLU A 36 -4.41 11.91 -19.40
CA GLU A 36 -4.96 13.03 -20.16
C GLU A 36 -5.45 14.12 -19.21
N LEU A 37 -6.25 13.76 -18.20
CA LEU A 37 -6.70 14.68 -17.17
C LEU A 37 -5.53 15.37 -16.47
N ALA A 38 -4.51 14.62 -16.05
CA ALA A 38 -3.35 15.19 -15.36
C ALA A 38 -2.58 16.18 -16.26
N LYS A 39 -2.50 15.90 -17.56
CA LYS A 39 -1.86 16.78 -18.54
C LYS A 39 -2.69 18.05 -18.79
N GLU A 40 -3.99 17.90 -19.06
CA GLU A 40 -4.88 19.03 -19.42
C GLU A 40 -5.19 19.95 -18.25
N SER A 41 -5.27 19.39 -17.03
CA SER A 41 -5.52 20.18 -15.82
C SER A 41 -4.30 20.93 -15.28
N GLY A 42 -3.11 20.73 -15.86
CA GLY A 42 -1.87 21.27 -15.29
C GLY A 42 -1.54 20.66 -13.92
N TYR A 43 -1.99 19.43 -13.65
CA TYR A 43 -1.86 18.76 -12.35
C TYR A 43 -0.42 18.75 -11.83
N PHE A 44 0.55 18.50 -12.69
CA PHE A 44 1.95 18.42 -12.26
C PHE A 44 2.50 19.77 -11.78
N ASP A 45 2.15 20.86 -12.48
CA ASP A 45 2.54 22.20 -12.08
C ASP A 45 1.85 22.60 -10.77
N PHE A 46 0.54 22.31 -10.66
CA PHE A 46 -0.18 22.46 -9.40
C PHE A 46 0.47 21.67 -8.26
N TYR A 47 0.78 20.39 -8.47
CA TYR A 47 1.40 19.55 -7.46
C TYR A 47 2.73 20.11 -6.97
N GLN A 48 3.55 20.67 -7.86
CA GLN A 48 4.81 21.30 -7.48
C GLN A 48 4.60 22.52 -6.58
N THR A 49 3.53 23.29 -6.81
CA THR A 49 3.20 24.44 -5.94
C THR A 49 2.81 24.01 -4.51
N GLN A 50 2.44 22.75 -4.31
CA GLN A 50 2.08 22.19 -3.01
C GLN A 50 3.28 21.69 -2.20
N ALA A 51 4.50 21.85 -2.69
CA ALA A 51 5.70 21.36 -1.99
C ALA A 51 5.81 21.89 -0.55
N ALA A 52 5.48 23.17 -0.33
CA ALA A 52 5.48 23.77 1.00
C ALA A 52 4.46 23.11 1.97
N PHE A 53 3.31 22.69 1.45
CA PHE A 53 2.31 21.95 2.21
C PHE A 53 2.82 20.55 2.62
N TYR A 54 3.45 19.83 1.71
CA TYR A 54 3.90 18.45 1.97
C TYR A 54 5.22 18.37 2.77
N THR A 55 6.06 19.40 2.72
CA THR A 55 7.38 19.39 3.34
C THR A 55 7.38 18.95 4.82
N PRO A 56 6.52 19.50 5.72
CA PRO A 56 6.51 19.11 7.13
C PRO A 56 6.13 17.65 7.33
N TYR A 57 5.20 17.10 6.54
CA TYR A 57 4.81 15.70 6.61
C TYR A 57 5.94 14.78 6.16
N ILE A 58 6.62 15.14 5.07
CA ILE A 58 7.77 14.38 4.55
C ILE A 58 8.90 14.39 5.57
N GLN A 59 9.17 15.54 6.22
CA GLN A 59 10.19 15.64 7.23
C GLN A 59 9.86 14.75 8.44
N GLN A 60 8.64 14.82 8.96
CA GLN A 60 8.19 13.96 10.06
C GLN A 60 8.27 12.47 9.71
N ALA A 61 7.84 12.09 8.50
CA ALA A 61 7.96 10.72 8.02
C ALA A 61 9.41 10.24 8.00
N ARG A 62 10.31 11.06 7.46
CA ARG A 62 11.75 10.78 7.41
C ARG A 62 12.33 10.58 8.80
N GLU A 63 12.02 11.46 9.74
CA GLU A 63 12.48 11.36 11.14
C GLU A 63 11.97 10.06 11.78
N THR A 64 10.70 9.71 11.59
CA THR A 64 10.11 8.47 12.11
C THR A 64 10.79 7.23 11.53
N VAL A 65 11.01 7.19 10.22
CA VAL A 65 11.68 6.05 9.55
C VAL A 65 13.15 5.93 10.00
N CYS A 66 13.86 7.06 10.09
CA CYS A 66 15.27 7.05 10.52
C CYS A 66 15.45 6.69 12.00
N ALA A 67 14.46 7.00 12.84
CA ALA A 67 14.52 6.67 14.26
C ALA A 67 14.29 5.19 14.58
N HIS A 68 13.71 4.43 13.64
CA HIS A 68 13.29 3.04 13.87
C HIS A 68 13.75 2.13 12.74
N PRO A 69 14.42 1.00 13.03
CA PRO A 69 14.94 0.07 12.02
C PRO A 69 13.86 -0.90 11.48
N PHE A 70 12.67 -0.39 11.11
CA PHE A 70 11.52 -1.23 10.69
C PHE A 70 11.85 -2.17 9.55
N ILE A 71 12.49 -1.65 8.51
CA ILE A 71 12.78 -2.41 7.29
C ILE A 71 13.70 -3.57 7.62
N SER A 72 14.83 -3.29 8.28
CA SER A 72 15.78 -4.34 8.66
C SER A 72 15.19 -5.34 9.65
N MET A 73 14.29 -4.92 10.53
CA MET A 73 13.58 -5.84 11.42
C MET A 73 12.65 -6.78 10.64
N LEU A 74 11.86 -6.25 9.70
CA LEU A 74 10.96 -7.07 8.87
C LEU A 74 11.74 -8.03 8.00
N GLU A 75 12.78 -7.57 7.33
CA GLU A 75 13.61 -8.39 6.47
C GLU A 75 14.31 -9.51 7.25
N ALA A 76 14.79 -9.22 8.45
CA ALA A 76 15.40 -10.23 9.33
C ALA A 76 14.37 -11.23 9.84
N GLU A 77 13.18 -10.80 10.25
CA GLU A 77 12.12 -11.68 10.77
C GLU A 77 11.57 -12.61 9.69
N PHE A 78 11.33 -12.09 8.49
CA PHE A 78 10.74 -12.88 7.41
C PHE A 78 11.77 -13.54 6.48
N GLY A 79 13.05 -13.25 6.64
CA GLY A 79 14.14 -13.80 5.82
C GLY A 79 14.03 -13.42 4.34
N THR A 80 13.39 -12.29 4.04
CA THR A 80 13.13 -11.84 2.66
C THR A 80 13.45 -10.36 2.54
N GLN A 81 14.28 -10.00 1.57
CA GLN A 81 14.53 -8.62 1.22
C GLN A 81 13.56 -8.16 0.13
N GLN A 82 13.22 -6.90 0.15
CA GLN A 82 12.38 -6.28 -0.87
C GLN A 82 13.21 -5.34 -1.74
N HIS A 83 12.73 -5.07 -2.94
CA HIS A 83 13.46 -4.25 -3.90
C HIS A 83 13.53 -2.79 -3.47
N ALA A 84 12.42 -2.23 -2.99
CA ALA A 84 12.36 -0.86 -2.50
C ALA A 84 11.17 -0.64 -1.54
N TYR A 85 11.32 0.36 -0.68
CA TYR A 85 10.28 0.80 0.25
C TYR A 85 9.96 2.27 0.00
N TYR A 86 8.71 2.55 -0.27
CA TYR A 86 8.21 3.90 -0.53
C TYR A 86 7.25 4.35 0.54
N TYR A 87 7.45 5.56 0.98
CA TYR A 87 6.56 6.26 1.87
C TYR A 87 5.80 7.30 1.07
N VAL A 88 4.48 7.18 1.00
CA VAL A 88 3.63 8.07 0.20
C VAL A 88 2.67 8.82 1.12
N ILE A 89 2.66 10.14 1.04
CA ILE A 89 1.74 11.00 1.77
C ILE A 89 0.71 11.55 0.79
N SER A 90 -0.57 11.35 1.09
CA SER A 90 -1.66 11.80 0.23
C SER A 90 -2.72 12.57 1.04
N ALA A 91 -2.93 13.82 0.70
CA ALA A 91 -4.02 14.62 1.26
C ALA A 91 -5.40 14.24 0.74
N LEU A 92 -5.46 13.42 -0.33
CA LEU A 92 -6.72 13.02 -0.96
C LEU A 92 -7.27 11.69 -0.42
N MET A 93 -6.51 11.02 0.43
CA MET A 93 -6.90 9.70 0.94
C MET A 93 -7.36 9.78 2.39
N LYS A 94 -8.33 8.94 2.74
CA LYS A 94 -8.68 8.61 4.12
C LYS A 94 -8.09 7.26 4.48
N GLY A 95 -7.44 7.18 5.64
CA GLY A 95 -6.82 5.94 6.14
C GLY A 95 -5.43 5.68 5.58
N ASN A 96 -4.88 4.53 5.95
CA ASN A 96 -3.55 4.09 5.57
C ASN A 96 -3.66 2.79 4.78
N PHE A 97 -2.73 2.57 3.84
CA PHE A 97 -2.77 1.41 2.96
C PHE A 97 -1.36 0.92 2.66
N GLY A 98 -1.15 -0.37 2.86
CA GLY A 98 0.03 -1.07 2.35
C GLY A 98 -0.25 -1.63 0.96
N LEU A 99 0.60 -1.29 -0.01
CA LEU A 99 0.54 -1.83 -1.36
C LEU A 99 1.87 -2.50 -1.69
N HIS A 100 1.84 -3.58 -2.44
CA HIS A 100 3.04 -4.23 -2.95
C HIS A 100 2.90 -4.53 -4.45
N PHE A 101 3.99 -4.35 -5.17
CA PHE A 101 4.05 -4.57 -6.60
C PHE A 101 5.24 -5.48 -6.90
N PRO A 102 5.00 -6.69 -7.44
CA PRO A 102 6.08 -7.62 -7.80
C PRO A 102 7.03 -7.02 -8.82
N CYS A 103 8.33 -7.21 -8.64
CA CYS A 103 9.37 -6.76 -9.55
C CYS A 103 9.84 -7.91 -10.44
N GLY A 104 9.23 -8.06 -11.62
CA GLY A 104 9.59 -9.09 -12.60
C GLY A 104 9.35 -10.52 -12.08
N GLU A 105 10.28 -11.43 -12.36
CA GLU A 105 10.21 -12.85 -11.95
C GLU A 105 10.80 -13.11 -10.55
N ARG A 106 11.31 -12.08 -9.89
CA ARG A 106 11.91 -12.19 -8.55
C ARG A 106 10.84 -12.21 -7.47
N SER A 107 11.17 -12.81 -6.34
CA SER A 107 10.33 -12.77 -5.13
C SER A 107 10.30 -11.39 -4.46
N GLU A 108 11.11 -10.47 -4.93
CA GLU A 108 11.22 -9.10 -4.44
C GLU A 108 10.06 -8.24 -4.96
N SER A 109 9.62 -7.29 -4.14
CA SER A 109 8.56 -6.35 -4.49
C SER A 109 8.96 -4.91 -4.18
N GLU A 110 8.33 -3.96 -4.83
CA GLU A 110 8.30 -2.57 -4.37
C GLU A 110 7.12 -2.41 -3.40
N LEU A 111 7.41 -1.92 -2.21
CA LEU A 111 6.43 -1.71 -1.15
C LEU A 111 6.09 -0.24 -1.00
N PHE A 112 4.81 0.07 -1.00
CA PHE A 112 4.30 1.43 -0.81
C PHE A 112 3.46 1.47 0.45
N SER A 113 3.84 2.29 1.40
CA SER A 113 3.02 2.60 2.55
C SER A 113 2.42 3.98 2.32
N VAL A 114 1.11 4.03 2.09
CA VAL A 114 0.36 5.26 1.78
C VAL A 114 -0.34 5.75 3.02
N PHE A 115 -0.14 7.02 3.37
CA PHE A 115 -0.70 7.66 4.56
C PHE A 115 -1.53 8.88 4.21
N SER A 116 -2.64 9.03 4.91
CA SER A 116 -3.42 10.26 4.92
C SER A 116 -2.69 11.35 5.73
N THR A 117 -2.86 12.60 5.33
CA THR A 117 -2.42 13.75 6.14
C THR A 117 -3.24 13.91 7.42
N ASP A 118 -4.43 13.33 7.50
CA ASP A 118 -5.26 13.32 8.72
C ASP A 118 -4.72 12.39 9.80
N SER A 119 -3.93 11.40 9.43
CA SER A 119 -3.24 10.50 10.35
C SER A 119 -1.92 11.09 10.86
N LEU A 120 -1.96 12.32 11.33
CA LEU A 120 -0.82 13.15 11.74
C LEU A 120 0.08 12.55 12.83
N SER A 121 -0.38 11.55 13.53
CA SER A 121 0.53 10.69 14.26
C SER A 121 1.00 9.59 13.33
N LEU A 122 2.03 9.86 12.55
CA LEU A 122 2.83 8.84 11.88
C LEU A 122 3.43 7.93 12.95
N SER A 123 2.53 7.14 13.55
CA SER A 123 2.91 6.19 14.57
C SER A 123 3.85 5.17 13.95
N PRO A 124 5.02 4.94 14.55
CA PRO A 124 5.87 3.82 14.16
C PRO A 124 5.12 2.50 13.99
N ALA A 125 4.13 2.27 14.83
CA ALA A 125 3.29 1.06 14.78
C ALA A 125 2.44 0.98 13.50
N ILE A 126 1.88 2.08 13.03
CA ILE A 126 1.11 2.11 11.77
C ILE A 126 2.03 1.89 10.57
N LEU A 127 3.20 2.51 10.56
CA LEU A 127 4.18 2.32 9.49
C LEU A 127 4.61 0.85 9.40
N LEU A 128 4.95 0.25 10.53
CA LEU A 128 5.27 -1.17 10.62
C LEU A 128 4.10 -2.05 10.14
N HIS A 129 2.88 -1.73 10.56
CA HIS A 129 1.66 -2.45 10.17
C HIS A 129 1.48 -2.47 8.64
N GLU A 130 1.56 -1.32 8.00
CA GLU A 130 1.36 -1.23 6.55
C GLU A 130 2.45 -1.98 5.74
N TYR A 131 3.71 -1.92 6.17
CA TYR A 131 4.76 -2.71 5.54
C TYR A 131 4.63 -4.21 5.83
N MET A 132 4.13 -4.60 7.01
CA MET A 132 3.91 -6.01 7.35
C MET A 132 2.95 -6.72 6.40
N HIS A 133 1.97 -6.02 5.82
CA HIS A 133 1.03 -6.60 4.87
C HIS A 133 1.74 -7.33 3.71
N ALA A 134 2.83 -6.80 3.20
CA ALA A 134 3.57 -7.41 2.11
C ALA A 134 4.27 -8.73 2.48
N PHE A 135 4.57 -8.93 3.76
CA PHE A 135 5.20 -10.16 4.27
C PHE A 135 4.16 -11.17 4.76
N ILE A 136 3.14 -10.69 5.48
CA ILE A 136 2.15 -11.55 6.14
C ILE A 136 1.08 -12.04 5.16
N ASN A 137 0.58 -11.17 4.24
CA ASN A 137 -0.48 -11.56 3.33
C ASN A 137 -0.12 -12.77 2.45
N PRO A 138 1.09 -12.86 1.86
CA PRO A 138 1.50 -14.06 1.11
C PRO A 138 1.58 -15.32 1.98
N LEU A 139 2.00 -15.18 3.24
CA LEU A 139 2.02 -16.31 4.18
C LEU A 139 0.61 -16.77 4.54
N THR A 140 -0.28 -15.84 4.83
CA THR A 140 -1.69 -16.13 5.12
C THR A 140 -2.35 -16.84 3.96
N GLU A 141 -2.11 -16.38 2.74
CA GLU A 141 -2.65 -17.02 1.53
C GLU A 141 -2.06 -18.44 1.33
N LYS A 142 -0.75 -18.61 1.50
CA LYS A 142 -0.07 -19.91 1.43
C LYS A 142 -0.67 -20.92 2.42
N TYR A 143 -1.01 -20.47 3.61
CA TYR A 143 -1.54 -21.31 4.70
C TYR A 143 -3.05 -21.14 4.90
N ARG A 144 -3.77 -20.65 3.89
CA ARG A 144 -5.21 -20.35 3.95
C ARG A 144 -6.05 -21.48 4.54
N SER A 145 -5.79 -22.71 4.16
CA SER A 145 -6.52 -23.88 4.68
C SER A 145 -6.36 -24.05 6.19
N LEU A 146 -5.16 -23.79 6.72
CA LEU A 146 -4.92 -23.81 8.16
C LEU A 146 -5.61 -22.63 8.85
N VAL A 147 -5.49 -21.42 8.30
CA VAL A 147 -6.17 -20.23 8.84
C VAL A 147 -7.68 -20.45 8.90
N CYS A 148 -8.28 -20.99 7.83
CA CYS A 148 -9.71 -21.31 7.81
C CYS A 148 -10.11 -22.38 8.83
N ALA A 149 -9.23 -23.34 9.14
CA ALA A 149 -9.51 -24.34 10.18
C ALA A 149 -9.65 -23.74 11.58
N PHE A 150 -9.04 -22.57 11.82
CA PHE A 150 -9.17 -21.83 13.08
C PHE A 150 -10.31 -20.79 13.08
N GLN A 151 -11.18 -20.76 12.07
CA GLN A 151 -12.29 -19.80 11.97
C GLN A 151 -13.21 -19.83 13.21
N SER A 152 -13.41 -21.00 13.82
CA SER A 152 -14.17 -21.13 15.07
C SER A 152 -13.52 -20.39 16.24
N ALA A 153 -12.21 -20.35 16.33
CA ALA A 153 -11.49 -19.57 17.32
C ALA A 153 -11.66 -18.06 17.09
N TYR A 154 -11.68 -17.61 15.84
CA TYR A 154 -11.99 -16.23 15.48
C TYR A 154 -13.42 -15.83 15.87
N GLN A 155 -14.41 -16.70 15.60
CA GLN A 155 -15.79 -16.48 16.04
C GLN A 155 -15.91 -16.41 17.58
N TRP A 156 -15.09 -17.18 18.28
CA TRP A 156 -15.02 -17.11 19.73
C TRP A 156 -14.43 -15.77 20.20
N LEU A 157 -13.35 -15.29 19.59
CA LEU A 157 -12.71 -14.00 19.89
C LEU A 157 -13.65 -12.82 19.58
N SER A 158 -14.46 -12.89 18.53
CA SER A 158 -15.42 -11.83 18.16
C SER A 158 -16.49 -11.58 19.23
N LYS A 159 -16.77 -12.57 20.09
CA LYS A 159 -17.66 -12.42 21.25
C LYS A 159 -17.11 -11.48 22.33
N TYR A 160 -15.80 -11.23 22.33
CA TYR A 160 -15.14 -10.38 23.31
C TYR A 160 -14.98 -8.92 22.86
N LYS A 161 -15.83 -8.44 21.92
CA LYS A 161 -15.82 -7.04 21.45
C LYS A 161 -14.39 -6.56 21.18
N LEU A 162 -13.71 -7.21 20.25
CA LEU A 162 -12.50 -6.60 19.70
C LEU A 162 -12.89 -5.25 19.07
N PRO A 163 -12.06 -4.20 19.23
CA PRO A 163 -12.40 -2.87 18.73
C PRO A 163 -12.85 -2.92 17.27
N ASP A 164 -13.71 -1.98 16.84
CA ASP A 164 -14.34 -1.87 15.52
C ASP A 164 -13.39 -1.97 14.30
N TYR A 165 -12.11 -2.00 14.55
CA TYR A 165 -11.06 -2.19 13.55
C TYR A 165 -11.19 -3.50 12.76
N GLN A 166 -11.89 -4.50 13.29
CA GLN A 166 -12.01 -5.82 12.66
C GLN A 166 -13.30 -6.02 11.86
N SER A 167 -14.24 -5.11 11.91
CA SER A 167 -15.49 -5.22 11.13
C SER A 167 -15.31 -4.95 9.63
N GLY A 168 -14.18 -4.42 9.22
CA GLY A 168 -13.88 -4.11 7.81
C GLY A 168 -13.08 -5.17 7.05
N TYR A 169 -12.62 -6.24 7.71
CA TYR A 169 -11.79 -7.28 7.09
C TYR A 169 -12.43 -8.67 7.11
N GLY A 170 -13.73 -8.75 7.37
CA GLY A 170 -14.45 -10.00 7.62
C GLY A 170 -15.28 -10.55 6.47
N ASP A 171 -15.17 -10.00 5.24
CA ASP A 171 -15.88 -10.52 4.05
C ASP A 171 -14.92 -11.11 3.02
#